data_e990f8891bc521ebda296915018e4656
#
_entry.id   e990f8891bc521ebda296915018e4656
#
_cell.length_a   1.000
_cell.length_b   1.000
_cell.length_c   1.000
_cell.angle_alpha   90.00
_cell.angle_beta   90.00
_cell.angle_gamma   90.00
#
_symmetry.space_group_name_H-M   'P 1'
#
loop_
_entity.id
_entity.type
_entity.pdbx_description
1 polymer ?
#
loop_
_entity_poly.entity_id
_entity_poly.type
_entity_poly.pdbx_seq_one_letter_code
_entity_poly.pdbx_strand_id
1 'polypeptide(L)'
;MMRAMANYEVINVGSPDQWRDYFGGFRPDTSRDGRRVVDHEMKNQFIGMTVNALEPGEEAGYWHDHSEIEEIYFFISGRGQMGLGDDLVEVEAGSVVRVGQHVMRTWRAKPNSPEQLRWLCIRAGSTELPEFPTDGTRVFDLPMPW
;
A
#
# COMPACT_ATOMS: atom_id res chain seq x y z
N MET A 1 -20.75 14.80 -34.98
CA MET A 1 -19.29 14.62 -34.82
C MET A 1 -19.02 13.78 -33.59
N MET A 2 -18.26 12.71 -33.74
CA MET A 2 -17.89 11.87 -32.59
C MET A 2 -16.69 12.47 -31.87
N ARG A 3 -16.84 12.65 -30.57
CA ARG A 3 -15.74 13.05 -29.71
C ARG A 3 -14.79 11.86 -29.51
N ALA A 4 -13.49 12.09 -29.68
CA ALA A 4 -12.51 11.06 -29.32
C ALA A 4 -12.67 10.67 -27.85
N MET A 5 -12.55 9.38 -27.54
CA MET A 5 -12.59 8.90 -26.15
C MET A 5 -11.40 9.49 -25.41
N ALA A 6 -11.67 10.15 -24.30
CA ALA A 6 -10.64 10.69 -23.45
C ALA A 6 -9.94 9.52 -22.71
N ASN A 7 -8.62 9.63 -22.58
CA ASN A 7 -7.82 8.64 -21.86
C ASN A 7 -7.57 9.10 -20.42
N TYR A 8 -8.64 9.28 -19.68
CA TYR A 8 -8.55 9.56 -18.24
C TYR A 8 -9.84 9.13 -17.52
N GLU A 9 -9.75 8.89 -16.24
CA GLU A 9 -10.88 8.71 -15.33
C GLU A 9 -10.67 9.57 -14.09
N VAL A 10 -11.76 9.87 -13.41
CA VAL A 10 -11.76 10.55 -12.12
C VAL A 10 -12.61 9.74 -11.16
N ILE A 11 -12.02 9.31 -10.05
CA ILE A 11 -12.76 8.69 -8.96
C ILE A 11 -12.48 9.46 -7.67
N ASN A 12 -13.33 9.25 -6.69
CA ASN A 12 -13.15 9.85 -5.37
C ASN A 12 -13.04 8.73 -4.32
N VAL A 13 -11.96 8.72 -3.59
CA VAL A 13 -11.72 7.72 -2.53
C VAL A 13 -12.20 8.22 -1.16
N GLY A 14 -12.93 9.33 -1.13
CA GLY A 14 -13.40 9.93 0.12
C GLY A 14 -12.30 10.66 0.87
N SER A 15 -12.66 11.24 2.01
CA SER A 15 -11.67 11.82 2.91
C SER A 15 -10.90 10.71 3.64
N PRO A 16 -9.66 10.97 4.07
CA PRO A 16 -8.83 9.92 4.70
C PRO A 16 -9.46 9.24 5.91
N ASP A 17 -10.30 9.94 6.66
CA ASP A 17 -11.02 9.37 7.81
C ASP A 17 -12.07 8.33 7.41
N GLN A 18 -12.43 8.23 6.15
CA GLN A 18 -13.35 7.22 5.62
C GLN A 18 -12.64 5.96 5.11
N TRP A 19 -11.31 6.00 4.94
CA TRP A 19 -10.59 4.89 4.32
C TRP A 19 -10.67 3.59 5.11
N ARG A 20 -10.83 3.68 6.42
CA ARG A 20 -10.96 2.50 7.27
C ARG A 20 -12.20 1.66 6.94
N ASP A 21 -13.23 2.27 6.36
CA ASP A 21 -14.48 1.60 6.01
C ASP A 21 -14.34 0.72 4.75
N TYR A 22 -13.27 0.87 4.00
CA TYR A 22 -13.02 0.03 2.84
C TYR A 22 -12.49 -1.33 3.25
N PHE A 23 -12.74 -2.32 2.39
CA PHE A 23 -12.13 -3.65 2.50
C PHE A 23 -11.60 -4.03 1.14
N GLY A 24 -10.34 -4.42 1.05
CA GLY A 24 -9.77 -4.83 -0.22
C GLY A 24 -8.33 -5.32 -0.11
N GLY A 25 -7.83 -5.71 -1.25
CA GLY A 25 -6.49 -6.22 -1.46
C GLY A 25 -6.40 -6.91 -2.81
N PHE A 26 -5.23 -7.46 -3.10
CA PHE A 26 -5.00 -8.15 -4.36
C PHE A 26 -5.33 -9.64 -4.29
N ARG A 27 -5.27 -10.21 -3.11
CA ARG A 27 -5.49 -11.64 -2.87
C ARG A 27 -6.28 -11.82 -1.59
N PRO A 28 -7.06 -12.92 -1.44
CA PRO A 28 -7.85 -13.13 -0.23
C PRO A 28 -7.01 -13.12 1.06
N ASP A 29 -5.81 -13.69 1.03
CA ASP A 29 -4.94 -13.79 2.21
C ASP A 29 -4.26 -12.48 2.60
N THR A 30 -4.32 -11.45 1.75
CA THR A 30 -3.76 -10.12 2.02
C THR A 30 -4.82 -9.02 1.97
N SER A 31 -6.09 -9.37 1.71
CA SER A 31 -7.20 -8.42 1.80
C SER A 31 -7.54 -8.11 3.24
N ARG A 32 -7.86 -6.84 3.52
CA ARG A 32 -8.09 -6.37 4.89
C ARG A 32 -8.97 -5.13 4.92
N ASP A 33 -9.44 -4.83 6.12
CA ASP A 33 -10.10 -3.56 6.39
C ASP A 33 -9.13 -2.40 6.19
N GLY A 34 -9.64 -1.29 5.73
CA GLY A 34 -8.87 -0.07 5.55
C GLY A 34 -8.01 -0.06 4.30
N ARG A 35 -8.30 -0.91 3.32
CA ARG A 35 -7.58 -0.89 2.03
C ARG A 35 -8.54 -0.81 0.86
N ARG A 36 -8.20 0.02 -0.12
CA ARG A 36 -8.88 0.08 -1.41
C ARG A 36 -7.84 0.10 -2.51
N VAL A 37 -7.98 -0.80 -3.49
CA VAL A 37 -7.12 -0.85 -4.67
C VAL A 37 -7.70 0.09 -5.71
N VAL A 38 -7.12 1.27 -5.83
CA VAL A 38 -7.65 2.37 -6.65
C VAL A 38 -7.55 2.04 -8.13
N ASP A 39 -6.45 1.44 -8.55
CA ASP A 39 -6.23 1.11 -9.97
C ASP A 39 -7.15 0.01 -10.50
N HIS A 40 -7.82 -0.76 -9.65
CA HIS A 40 -8.86 -1.70 -10.11
C HIS A 40 -10.11 -0.98 -10.62
N GLU A 41 -10.26 0.31 -10.31
CA GLU A 41 -11.39 1.14 -10.72
C GLU A 41 -11.02 2.10 -11.85
N MET A 42 -9.82 1.97 -12.40
CA MET A 42 -9.26 2.86 -13.42
C MET A 42 -8.59 2.01 -14.51
N LYS A 43 -8.29 2.63 -15.64
CA LYS A 43 -7.64 1.96 -16.78
C LYS A 43 -6.12 2.17 -16.74
N ASN A 44 -5.51 1.90 -15.58
CA ASN A 44 -4.08 2.02 -15.41
C ASN A 44 -3.33 0.98 -16.24
N GLN A 45 -2.17 1.35 -16.78
CA GLN A 45 -1.29 0.44 -17.48
C GLN A 45 0.01 0.18 -16.69
N PHE A 46 0.66 1.23 -16.24
CA PHE A 46 2.02 1.13 -15.69
C PHE A 46 2.11 1.52 -14.22
N ILE A 47 1.08 2.11 -13.66
CA ILE A 47 1.07 2.64 -12.31
C ILE A 47 -0.17 2.16 -11.56
N GLY A 48 -0.01 1.83 -10.30
CA GLY A 48 -1.11 1.45 -9.42
C GLY A 48 -1.02 2.14 -8.08
N MET A 49 -2.14 2.22 -7.38
CA MET A 49 -2.21 2.88 -6.09
C MET A 49 -3.22 2.19 -5.18
N THR A 50 -2.87 2.09 -3.90
CA THR A 50 -3.82 1.75 -2.84
C THR A 50 -3.90 2.87 -1.83
N VAL A 51 -5.06 3.07 -1.23
CA VAL A 51 -5.22 3.85 0.00
C VAL A 51 -5.35 2.90 1.17
N ASN A 52 -4.78 3.25 2.33
CA ASN A 52 -4.61 2.34 3.45
C ASN A 52 -4.84 3.06 4.78
N ALA A 53 -5.50 2.38 5.70
CA ALA A 53 -5.72 2.86 7.07
C ALA A 53 -5.65 1.69 8.05
N LEU A 54 -4.77 1.80 9.05
CA LEU A 54 -4.64 0.85 10.16
C LEU A 54 -5.04 1.54 11.47
N GLU A 55 -5.76 0.80 12.30
CA GLU A 55 -5.97 1.22 13.68
C GLU A 55 -4.67 1.13 14.48
N PRO A 56 -4.49 1.94 15.55
CA PRO A 56 -3.31 1.79 16.40
C PRO A 56 -3.13 0.34 16.87
N GLY A 57 -1.92 -0.18 16.74
CA GLY A 57 -1.57 -1.55 17.10
C GLY A 57 -1.77 -2.59 16.01
N GLU A 58 -2.45 -2.26 14.94
CA GLU A 58 -2.61 -3.21 13.83
C GLU A 58 -1.35 -3.29 12.99
N GLU A 59 -1.11 -4.47 12.41
CA GLU A 59 0.07 -4.74 11.59
C GLU A 59 -0.29 -5.52 10.32
N ALA A 60 0.64 -5.56 9.37
CA ALA A 60 0.47 -6.34 8.15
C ALA A 60 0.33 -7.84 8.44
N GLY A 61 1.14 -8.36 9.35
CA GLY A 61 1.13 -9.78 9.70
C GLY A 61 1.87 -10.67 8.73
N TYR A 62 2.58 -10.10 7.77
CA TYR A 62 3.40 -10.83 6.81
C TYR A 62 4.48 -9.92 6.23
N TRP A 63 5.50 -10.55 5.67
CA TRP A 63 6.53 -9.87 4.89
C TRP A 63 6.31 -10.14 3.41
N HIS A 64 6.65 -9.18 2.56
CA HIS A 64 6.66 -9.41 1.11
C HIS A 64 7.74 -8.61 0.41
N ASP A 65 8.07 -9.01 -0.79
CA ASP A 65 8.97 -8.29 -1.68
C ASP A 65 8.39 -8.24 -3.10
N HIS A 66 9.12 -7.56 -3.96
CA HIS A 66 8.87 -7.52 -5.40
C HIS A 66 10.19 -7.61 -6.13
N SER A 67 10.23 -8.36 -7.24
CA SER A 67 11.44 -8.47 -8.06
C SER A 67 11.50 -7.43 -9.18
N GLU A 68 10.36 -6.86 -9.59
CA GLU A 68 10.27 -5.94 -10.72
C GLU A 68 9.63 -4.62 -10.34
N ILE A 69 8.64 -4.64 -9.44
CA ILE A 69 7.89 -3.46 -9.00
C ILE A 69 8.67 -2.72 -7.91
N GLU A 70 8.74 -1.40 -8.03
CA GLU A 70 9.11 -0.55 -6.90
C GLU A 70 7.88 0.17 -6.37
N GLU A 71 7.93 0.57 -5.10
CA GLU A 71 6.81 1.21 -4.42
C GLU A 71 7.25 2.47 -3.69
N ILE A 72 6.34 3.45 -3.64
CA ILE A 72 6.44 4.60 -2.76
C ILE A 72 5.28 4.54 -1.77
N TYR A 73 5.60 4.60 -0.49
CA TYR A 73 4.65 4.74 0.61
C TYR A 73 4.68 6.19 1.07
N PHE A 74 3.55 6.86 0.97
CA PHE A 74 3.41 8.24 1.46
C PHE A 74 2.43 8.26 2.63
N PHE A 75 2.97 8.47 3.83
CA PHE A 75 2.17 8.49 5.06
C PHE A 75 1.58 9.88 5.28
N ILE A 76 0.28 9.94 5.60
CA ILE A 76 -0.44 11.20 5.75
C ILE A 76 -0.97 11.43 7.15
N SER A 77 -1.04 10.41 8.01
CA SER A 77 -1.51 10.53 9.38
C SER A 77 -1.00 9.38 10.25
N GLY A 78 -0.99 9.59 11.55
CA GLY A 78 -0.62 8.58 12.53
C GLY A 78 0.88 8.38 12.66
N ARG A 79 1.24 7.39 13.47
CA ARG A 79 2.62 6.95 13.67
C ARG A 79 2.72 5.45 13.51
N GLY A 80 3.74 5.02 12.79
CA GLY A 80 3.95 3.62 12.51
C GLY A 80 5.41 3.27 12.36
N GLN A 81 5.64 2.04 11.97
CA GLN A 81 6.98 1.52 11.68
C GLN A 81 6.91 0.64 10.43
N MET A 82 7.99 0.65 9.66
CA MET A 82 8.21 -0.30 8.57
C MET A 82 9.44 -1.13 8.88
N GLY A 83 9.32 -2.44 8.70
CA GLY A 83 10.47 -3.32 8.57
C GLY A 83 10.89 -3.33 7.11
N LEU A 84 12.16 -3.04 6.85
CA LEU A 84 12.75 -2.97 5.51
C LEU A 84 14.04 -3.78 5.51
N GLY A 85 13.98 -5.04 5.10
CA GLY A 85 15.08 -5.95 5.27
C GLY A 85 15.40 -6.11 6.77
N ASP A 86 16.63 -5.79 7.16
CA ASP A 86 17.08 -5.83 8.56
C ASP A 86 16.84 -4.53 9.33
N ASP A 87 16.33 -3.51 8.66
CA ASP A 87 16.13 -2.19 9.25
C ASP A 87 14.71 -2.01 9.78
N LEU A 88 14.58 -1.28 10.87
CA LEU A 88 13.30 -0.82 11.40
C LEU A 88 13.23 0.70 11.31
N VAL A 89 12.25 1.21 10.59
CA VAL A 89 12.13 2.62 10.25
C VAL A 89 10.86 3.20 10.85
N GLU A 90 10.99 4.34 11.54
CA GLU A 90 9.84 5.10 12.03
C GLU A 90 9.20 5.88 10.88
N VAL A 91 7.86 5.90 10.85
CA VAL A 91 7.09 6.68 9.87
C VAL A 91 6.00 7.48 10.57
N GLU A 92 5.71 8.64 10.02
CA GLU A 92 4.65 9.54 10.50
C GLU A 92 4.12 10.38 9.34
N ALA A 93 3.19 11.29 9.63
CA ALA A 93 2.67 12.20 8.60
C ALA A 93 3.80 12.94 7.89
N GLY A 94 3.84 12.84 6.57
CA GLY A 94 4.89 13.42 5.73
C GLY A 94 6.04 12.48 5.39
N SER A 95 6.12 11.30 6.03
CA SER A 95 7.15 10.32 5.66
C SER A 95 6.90 9.76 4.26
N VAL A 96 7.94 9.73 3.44
CA VAL A 96 7.91 9.09 2.12
C VAL A 96 8.98 8.02 2.11
N VAL A 97 8.59 6.79 1.84
CA VAL A 97 9.49 5.64 1.83
C VAL A 97 9.45 5.00 0.44
N ARG A 98 10.57 5.03 -0.27
CA ARG A 98 10.71 4.26 -1.50
C ARG A 98 11.26 2.87 -1.15
N VAL A 99 10.59 1.85 -1.64
CA VAL A 99 11.04 0.47 -1.48
C VAL A 99 11.36 -0.10 -2.85
N GLY A 100 12.63 -0.35 -3.09
CA GLY A 100 13.11 -0.92 -4.35
C GLY A 100 12.88 -2.43 -4.42
N GLN A 101 13.32 -2.99 -5.55
CA GLN A 101 13.22 -4.42 -5.82
C GLN A 101 14.00 -5.23 -4.79
N HIS A 102 13.51 -6.42 -4.47
CA HIS A 102 14.13 -7.41 -3.57
C HIS A 102 14.22 -7.03 -2.09
N VAL A 103 13.61 -5.90 -1.70
CA VAL A 103 13.57 -5.50 -0.30
C VAL A 103 12.32 -6.08 0.35
N MET A 104 12.50 -6.96 1.33
CA MET A 104 11.40 -7.46 2.14
C MET A 104 10.86 -6.33 3.01
N ARG A 105 9.53 -6.14 3.03
CA ARG A 105 8.88 -5.12 3.83
C ARG A 105 7.68 -5.65 4.58
N THR A 106 7.46 -5.03 5.71
CA THR A 106 6.25 -5.15 6.51
C THR A 106 5.98 -3.81 7.20
N TRP A 107 4.81 -3.63 7.79
CA TRP A 107 4.43 -2.38 8.43
C TRP A 107 3.49 -2.61 9.60
N ARG A 108 3.44 -1.62 10.50
CA ARG A 108 2.41 -1.54 11.55
C ARG A 108 2.07 -0.09 11.88
N ALA A 109 0.88 0.12 12.44
CA ALA A 109 0.58 1.30 13.24
C ALA A 109 1.10 1.06 14.66
N LYS A 110 1.82 2.03 15.24
CA LYS A 110 2.30 1.88 16.61
C LYS A 110 1.10 1.80 17.58
N PRO A 111 1.18 0.99 18.64
CA PRO A 111 0.09 0.88 19.61
C PRO A 111 -0.30 2.22 20.24
N ASN A 112 0.66 3.14 20.36
CA ASN A 112 0.44 4.47 20.91
C ASN A 112 0.22 5.55 19.84
N SER A 113 -0.05 5.17 18.61
CA SER A 113 -0.38 6.14 17.57
C SER A 113 -1.58 6.98 18.00
N PRO A 114 -1.54 8.32 17.89
CA PRO A 114 -2.65 9.17 18.32
C PRO A 114 -3.87 9.06 17.41
N GLU A 115 -3.70 8.53 16.20
CA GLU A 115 -4.76 8.32 15.24
C GLU A 115 -4.41 7.17 14.31
N GLN A 116 -5.31 6.83 13.39
CA GLN A 116 -5.04 5.79 12.39
C GLN A 116 -3.79 6.14 11.59
N LEU A 117 -2.99 5.12 11.30
CA LEU A 117 -1.89 5.23 10.34
C LEU A 117 -2.49 5.14 8.94
N ARG A 118 -2.37 6.20 8.16
CA ARG A 118 -2.91 6.24 6.79
C ARG A 118 -1.80 6.55 5.80
N TRP A 119 -1.85 5.86 4.68
CA TRP A 119 -0.86 6.10 3.63
C TRP A 119 -1.41 5.73 2.25
N LEU A 120 -0.74 6.29 1.26
CA LEU A 120 -0.87 5.88 -0.13
C LEU A 120 0.31 4.97 -0.45
N CYS A 121 0.05 3.86 -1.14
CA CYS A 121 1.11 3.05 -1.73
C CYS A 121 0.97 3.13 -3.24
N ILE A 122 1.98 3.67 -3.90
CA ILE A 122 2.04 3.80 -5.35
C ILE A 122 3.10 2.82 -5.84
N ARG A 123 2.73 2.02 -6.83
CA ARG A 123 3.62 1.02 -7.41
C ARG A 123 3.74 1.21 -8.91
N ALA A 124 4.91 0.89 -9.44
CA ALA A 124 5.18 0.91 -10.87
C ALA A 124 6.26 -0.11 -11.21
N GLY A 125 6.16 -0.68 -12.40
CA GLY A 125 7.16 -1.59 -12.95
C GLY A 125 7.66 -1.09 -14.29
N SER A 126 8.49 -1.91 -14.95
CA SER A 126 9.03 -1.60 -16.28
C SER A 126 8.08 -1.98 -17.42
N THR A 127 7.03 -2.72 -17.11
CA THR A 127 6.01 -3.18 -18.07
C THR A 127 4.63 -2.89 -17.52
N GLU A 128 3.59 -3.21 -18.28
CA GLU A 128 2.22 -3.09 -17.81
C GLU A 128 2.01 -3.87 -16.51
N LEU A 129 1.32 -3.26 -15.56
CA LEU A 129 1.00 -3.92 -14.30
C LEU A 129 -0.10 -4.97 -14.53
N PRO A 130 0.05 -6.17 -13.98
CA PRO A 130 -1.04 -7.15 -13.94
C PRO A 130 -2.14 -6.69 -12.98
N GLU A 131 -3.30 -7.30 -13.04
CA GLU A 131 -4.42 -7.02 -12.12
C GLU A 131 -4.00 -7.17 -10.65
N PHE A 132 -3.11 -8.11 -10.37
CA PHE A 132 -2.48 -8.27 -9.06
C PHE A 132 -1.00 -8.61 -9.25
N PRO A 133 -0.12 -8.23 -8.30
CA PRO A 133 1.31 -8.49 -8.42
C PRO A 133 1.63 -9.98 -8.51
N THR A 134 2.51 -10.33 -9.43
CA THR A 134 2.97 -11.71 -9.66
C THR A 134 4.47 -11.87 -9.46
N ASP A 135 5.18 -10.79 -9.16
CA ASP A 135 6.63 -10.73 -9.07
C ASP A 135 7.14 -10.84 -7.62
N GLY A 136 6.26 -11.10 -6.67
CA GLY A 136 6.61 -11.04 -5.25
C GLY A 136 6.50 -12.36 -4.52
N THR A 137 7.18 -12.40 -3.39
CA THR A 137 7.09 -13.47 -2.40
C THR A 137 6.41 -12.92 -1.15
N ARG A 138 5.48 -13.68 -0.57
CA ARG A 138 4.79 -13.35 0.67
C ARG A 138 5.14 -14.40 1.71
N VAL A 139 5.61 -13.95 2.88
CA VAL A 139 6.07 -14.84 3.94
C VAL A 139 5.30 -14.53 5.21
N PHE A 140 4.54 -15.50 5.71
CA PHE A 140 3.64 -15.34 6.85
C PHE A 140 4.23 -15.88 8.17
N ASP A 141 5.30 -16.65 8.10
CA ASP A 141 5.89 -17.35 9.26
C ASP A 141 7.17 -16.70 9.80
N LEU A 142 7.55 -15.55 9.27
CA LEU A 142 8.67 -14.77 9.83
C LEU A 142 8.16 -13.86 10.95
N PRO A 143 8.93 -13.74 12.05
CA PRO A 143 8.58 -12.78 13.11
C PRO A 143 8.52 -11.35 12.60
N MET A 144 7.61 -10.56 13.18
CA MET A 144 7.60 -9.11 12.96
C MET A 144 8.80 -8.48 13.68
N PRO A 145 9.32 -7.33 13.16
CA PRO A 145 10.56 -6.76 13.68
C PRO A 145 10.39 -5.89 14.93
N TRP A 146 9.17 -5.74 15.40
CA TRP A 146 8.84 -4.95 16.59
C TRP A 146 8.46 -5.80 17.80
#